data_c0e366d981510d6a85aa53e808782410
#
_entry.id   c0e366d981510d6a85aa53e808782410
#
_cell.length_a   1.000
_cell.length_b   1.000
_cell.length_c   1.000
_cell.angle_alpha   90.00
_cell.angle_beta   90.00
_cell.angle_gamma   90.00
#
_symmetry.space_group_name_H-M   'P 1'
#
loop_
_entity.id
_entity.type
_entity.pdbx_description
1 polymer ?
#
loop_
_entity_poly.entity_id
_entity_poly.type
_entity_poly.pdbx_seq_one_letter_code
_entity_poly.pdbx_strand_id
1 'polypeptide(L)'
;MSLYILDTDHVTLSQHGNSKILQRAQVVGSSNIFVTTVTLEEQLKGRLASISKCATKPELLAVAHRNLRITQIYFCSMNLLEFDDAAYSCYQSLRWQKIQIGTQDLRIAAIALAKGAILVTRNQKDFSKVPNLCLQDWTMDGYS
;
A
#
# COMPACT_ATOMS: atom_id res chain seq x y z
N MET A 1 20.15 1.59 6.28
CA MET A 1 18.85 1.25 6.90
C MET A 1 17.85 0.86 5.83
N SER A 2 17.08 -0.20 6.09
CA SER A 2 16.06 -0.63 5.15
C SER A 2 14.82 0.25 5.24
N LEU A 3 14.24 0.55 4.08
CA LEU A 3 12.93 1.18 3.97
C LEU A 3 11.90 0.10 3.64
N TYR A 4 10.72 0.20 4.23
CA TYR A 4 9.65 -0.78 4.07
C TYR A 4 8.42 -0.07 3.52
N ILE A 5 7.84 -0.63 2.46
CA ILE A 5 6.60 -0.12 1.88
C ILE A 5 5.51 -1.17 2.13
N LEU A 6 4.45 -0.78 2.80
CA LEU A 6 3.27 -1.63 2.95
C LEU A 6 2.43 -1.56 1.68
N ASP A 7 2.08 -2.72 1.11
CA ASP A 7 1.12 -2.74 0.00
C ASP A 7 -0.30 -2.41 0.50
N THR A 8 -1.24 -2.27 -0.42
CA THR A 8 -2.61 -1.89 -0.07
C THR A 8 -3.26 -2.87 0.89
N ASP A 9 -3.04 -4.17 0.71
CA ASP A 9 -3.60 -5.19 1.59
C ASP A 9 -3.01 -5.10 3.01
N HIS A 10 -1.69 -4.92 3.14
CA HIS A 10 -1.05 -4.74 4.45
C HIS A 10 -1.52 -3.45 5.13
N VAL A 11 -1.72 -2.37 4.37
CA VAL A 11 -2.31 -1.14 4.92
C VAL A 11 -3.69 -1.42 5.51
N THR A 12 -4.54 -2.11 4.77
CA THR A 12 -5.89 -2.48 5.23
C THR A 12 -5.83 -3.32 6.50
N LEU A 13 -4.98 -4.34 6.54
CA LEU A 13 -4.81 -5.18 7.73
C LEU A 13 -4.27 -4.39 8.92
N SER A 14 -3.34 -3.48 8.69
CA SER A 14 -2.81 -2.58 9.72
C SER A 14 -3.91 -1.69 10.29
N GLN A 15 -4.73 -1.11 9.43
CA GLN A 15 -5.88 -0.28 9.84
C GLN A 15 -6.87 -1.06 10.70
N HIS A 16 -7.02 -2.36 10.46
CA HIS A 16 -7.89 -3.24 11.23
C HIS A 16 -7.21 -3.85 12.47
N GLY A 17 -5.98 -3.43 12.77
CA GLY A 17 -5.30 -3.83 14.00
C GLY A 17 -4.66 -5.21 13.99
N ASN A 18 -4.24 -5.72 12.81
CA ASN A 18 -3.56 -7.01 12.73
C ASN A 18 -2.33 -7.03 13.64
N SER A 19 -2.33 -7.92 14.63
CA SER A 19 -1.33 -7.90 15.70
C SER A 19 0.09 -8.19 15.22
N LYS A 20 0.26 -9.09 14.27
CA LYS A 20 1.60 -9.43 13.74
C LYS A 20 2.21 -8.26 12.98
N ILE A 21 1.41 -7.58 12.18
CA ILE A 21 1.86 -6.40 11.44
C ILE A 21 2.24 -5.29 12.41
N LEU A 22 1.41 -5.02 13.41
CA LEU A 22 1.68 -3.97 14.41
C LEU A 22 2.93 -4.27 15.23
N GLN A 23 3.14 -5.53 15.61
CA GLN A 23 4.35 -5.94 16.33
C GLN A 23 5.61 -5.74 15.48
N ARG A 24 5.55 -6.15 14.23
CA ARG A 24 6.69 -5.98 13.31
C ARG A 24 6.98 -4.52 13.05
N ALA A 25 5.93 -3.71 12.92
CA ALA A 25 6.06 -2.27 12.74
C ALA A 25 6.78 -1.60 13.92
N GLN A 26 6.50 -2.05 15.15
CA GLN A 26 7.21 -1.55 16.33
C GLN A 26 8.70 -1.90 16.30
N VAL A 27 9.03 -3.12 15.91
CA VAL A 27 10.42 -3.57 15.81
C VAL A 27 11.19 -2.77 14.76
N VAL A 28 10.60 -2.59 13.59
CA VAL A 28 11.21 -1.88 12.46
C VAL A 28 11.34 -0.37 12.73
N GLY A 29 10.36 0.21 13.41
CA GLY A 29 10.29 1.65 13.68
C GLY A 29 9.51 2.41 12.62
N SER A 30 8.63 3.29 13.06
CA SER A 30 7.70 4.01 12.16
C SER A 30 8.41 4.89 11.12
N SER A 31 9.60 5.39 11.42
CA SER A 31 10.38 6.22 10.49
C SER A 31 10.87 5.44 9.26
N ASN A 32 10.86 4.13 9.32
CA ASN A 32 11.32 3.25 8.24
C ASN A 32 10.16 2.65 7.44
N ILE A 33 8.91 2.96 7.81
CA ILE A 33 7.72 2.38 7.21
C ILE A 33 7.01 3.46 6.39
N PHE A 34 6.69 3.10 5.16
CA PHE A 34 6.07 3.99 4.18
C PHE A 34 4.86 3.35 3.55
N VAL A 35 3.95 4.19 3.08
CA VAL A 35 2.86 3.80 2.19
C VAL A 35 2.96 4.65 0.93
N THR A 36 2.23 4.30 -0.12
CA THR A 36 2.35 5.00 -1.40
C THR A 36 1.10 5.79 -1.74
N THR A 37 1.25 6.80 -2.60
CA THR A 37 0.10 7.51 -3.17
C THR A 37 -0.79 6.59 -3.99
N VAL A 38 -0.26 5.47 -4.51
CA VAL A 38 -1.08 4.47 -5.20
C VAL A 38 -2.09 3.85 -4.24
N THR A 39 -1.65 3.45 -3.05
CA THR A 39 -2.54 2.92 -2.01
C THR A 39 -3.55 3.99 -1.55
N LEU A 40 -3.09 5.23 -1.37
CA LEU A 40 -3.98 6.34 -1.02
C LEU A 40 -5.07 6.51 -2.09
N GLU A 41 -4.70 6.50 -3.36
CA GLU A 41 -5.64 6.60 -4.48
C GLU A 41 -6.68 5.49 -4.42
N GLU A 42 -6.26 4.25 -4.23
CA GLU A 42 -7.16 3.10 -4.16
C GLU A 42 -8.16 3.23 -3.01
N GLN A 43 -7.68 3.60 -1.83
CA GLN A 43 -8.56 3.73 -0.66
C GLN A 43 -9.52 4.92 -0.80
N LEU A 44 -9.05 6.05 -1.32
CA LEU A 44 -9.92 7.20 -1.57
C LEU A 44 -11.00 6.87 -2.61
N LYS A 45 -10.67 6.16 -3.68
CA LYS A 45 -11.67 5.70 -4.65
C LYS A 45 -12.74 4.85 -3.97
N GLY A 46 -12.33 3.93 -3.10
CA GLY A 46 -13.28 3.09 -2.35
C GLY A 46 -14.19 3.90 -1.44
N ARG A 47 -13.64 4.89 -0.74
CA ARG A 47 -14.42 5.76 0.15
C ARG A 47 -15.40 6.63 -0.63
N LEU A 48 -14.98 7.21 -1.75
CA LEU A 48 -15.85 8.03 -2.61
C LEU A 48 -16.95 7.19 -3.24
N ALA A 49 -16.64 5.96 -3.68
CA ALA A 49 -17.65 5.05 -4.20
C ALA A 49 -18.70 4.69 -3.14
N SER A 50 -18.28 4.47 -1.89
CA SER A 50 -19.20 4.19 -0.78
C SER A 50 -20.14 5.36 -0.52
N ILE A 51 -19.62 6.59 -0.55
CA ILE A 51 -20.44 7.80 -0.39
C ILE A 51 -21.50 7.86 -1.49
N SER A 52 -21.11 7.63 -2.74
CA SER A 52 -22.06 7.64 -3.86
C SER A 52 -23.14 6.58 -3.71
N LYS A 53 -22.79 5.37 -3.30
CA LYS A 53 -23.76 4.28 -3.08
C LYS A 53 -24.73 4.57 -1.97
N CYS A 54 -24.32 5.33 -0.95
CA CYS A 54 -25.12 5.61 0.24
C CYS A 54 -25.82 6.96 0.18
N ALA A 55 -25.78 7.66 -0.95
CA ALA A 55 -26.25 9.05 -1.08
C ALA A 55 -27.70 9.27 -0.62
N THR A 56 -28.57 8.25 -0.78
CA THR A 56 -29.99 8.33 -0.41
C THR A 56 -30.30 7.62 0.91
N LYS A 57 -29.29 7.14 1.64
CA LYS A 57 -29.45 6.38 2.88
C LYS A 57 -28.75 7.13 4.02
N PRO A 58 -29.46 8.01 4.76
CA PRO A 58 -28.81 8.95 5.70
C PRO A 58 -27.87 8.31 6.71
N GLU A 59 -28.28 7.20 7.33
CA GLU A 59 -27.45 6.53 8.34
C GLU A 59 -26.16 5.96 7.76
N LEU A 60 -26.26 5.33 6.59
CA LEU A 60 -25.11 4.76 5.90
C LEU A 60 -24.22 5.85 5.32
N LEU A 61 -24.80 6.96 4.87
CA LEU A 61 -24.05 8.09 4.34
C LEU A 61 -23.16 8.71 5.43
N ALA A 62 -23.69 8.86 6.65
CA ALA A 62 -22.88 9.38 7.76
C ALA A 62 -21.69 8.47 8.07
N VAL A 63 -21.88 7.16 8.05
CA VAL A 63 -20.79 6.18 8.24
C VAL A 63 -19.76 6.27 7.11
N ALA A 64 -20.24 6.39 5.86
CA ALA A 64 -19.35 6.52 4.70
C ALA A 64 -18.45 7.77 4.80
N HIS A 65 -19.01 8.90 5.23
CA HIS A 65 -18.23 10.12 5.45
C HIS A 65 -17.24 9.97 6.61
N ARG A 66 -17.65 9.30 7.71
CA ARG A 66 -16.73 9.01 8.82
C ARG A 66 -15.55 8.17 8.34
N ASN A 67 -15.80 7.16 7.51
CA ASN A 67 -14.76 6.32 6.97
C ASN A 67 -13.77 7.11 6.08
N LEU A 68 -14.27 8.06 5.31
CA LEU A 68 -13.41 8.98 4.55
C LEU A 68 -12.49 9.77 5.50
N ARG A 69 -13.04 10.29 6.58
CA ARG A 69 -12.26 11.03 7.59
C ARG A 69 -11.20 10.15 8.24
N ILE A 70 -11.55 8.93 8.62
CA ILE A 70 -10.63 7.96 9.23
C ILE A 70 -9.48 7.66 8.26
N THR A 71 -9.78 7.47 6.99
CA THR A 71 -8.78 7.24 5.95
C THR A 71 -7.82 8.42 5.84
N GLN A 72 -8.35 9.64 5.80
CA GLN A 72 -7.53 10.85 5.78
C GLN A 72 -6.57 10.92 6.98
N ILE A 73 -7.09 10.69 8.17
CA ILE A 73 -6.28 10.73 9.41
C ILE A 73 -5.16 9.70 9.34
N TYR A 74 -5.46 8.48 8.89
CA TYR A 74 -4.45 7.43 8.78
C TYR A 74 -3.30 7.87 7.87
N PHE A 75 -3.59 8.37 6.67
CA PHE A 75 -2.55 8.76 5.72
C PHE A 75 -1.78 10.00 6.18
N CYS A 76 -2.41 10.90 6.95
CA CYS A 76 -1.70 12.02 7.55
C CYS A 76 -0.67 11.58 8.59
N SER A 77 -0.87 10.42 9.22
CA SER A 77 0.05 9.87 10.22
C SER A 77 1.16 9.00 9.63
N MET A 78 1.09 8.68 8.33
CA MET A 78 2.04 7.80 7.68
C MET A 78 3.04 8.57 6.82
N ASN A 79 4.23 7.99 6.64
CA ASN A 79 5.19 8.49 5.66
C ASN A 79 4.71 8.06 4.27
N LEU A 80 4.53 9.02 3.38
CA LEU A 80 3.94 8.79 2.06
C LEU A 80 5.00 8.94 0.98
N LEU A 81 5.09 7.97 0.08
CA LEU A 81 5.93 8.00 -1.11
C LEU A 81 5.08 8.24 -2.34
N GLU A 82 5.53 9.16 -3.16
CA GLU A 82 4.84 9.51 -4.40
C GLU A 82 5.29 8.60 -5.55
N PHE A 83 4.42 8.49 -6.55
CA PHE A 83 4.77 7.91 -7.84
C PHE A 83 5.46 9.00 -8.66
N ASP A 84 6.75 9.21 -8.40
CA ASP A 84 7.55 10.28 -9.00
C ASP A 84 8.19 9.86 -10.34
N ASP A 85 9.02 10.72 -10.91
CA ASP A 85 9.66 10.44 -12.20
C ASP A 85 10.55 9.19 -12.16
N ALA A 86 11.26 8.97 -11.07
CA ALA A 86 12.08 7.76 -10.91
C ALA A 86 11.22 6.51 -10.88
N ALA A 87 10.10 6.55 -10.16
CA ALA A 87 9.14 5.44 -10.13
C ALA A 87 8.52 5.22 -11.50
N TYR A 88 8.20 6.29 -12.22
CA TYR A 88 7.64 6.17 -13.57
C TYR A 88 8.63 5.48 -14.52
N SER A 89 9.90 5.82 -14.45
CA SER A 89 10.94 5.16 -15.26
C SER A 89 11.04 3.67 -14.96
N CYS A 90 11.01 3.30 -13.68
CA CYS A 90 10.96 1.89 -13.28
C CYS A 90 9.68 1.20 -13.81
N TYR A 91 8.55 1.88 -13.70
CA TYR A 91 7.26 1.36 -14.17
C TYR A 91 7.30 1.09 -15.68
N GLN A 92 7.83 2.02 -16.48
CA GLN A 92 7.96 1.81 -17.92
C GLN A 92 8.87 0.62 -18.22
N SER A 93 9.98 0.47 -17.50
CA SER A 93 10.87 -0.67 -17.66
C SER A 93 10.16 -1.98 -17.38
N LEU A 94 9.36 -2.05 -16.31
CA LEU A 94 8.60 -3.25 -15.97
C LEU A 94 7.54 -3.57 -17.03
N ARG A 95 6.87 -2.56 -17.55
CA ARG A 95 5.91 -2.74 -18.65
C ARG A 95 6.60 -3.25 -19.91
N TRP A 96 7.78 -2.70 -20.21
CA TRP A 96 8.58 -3.13 -21.36
C TRP A 96 8.98 -4.61 -21.23
N GLN A 97 9.26 -5.06 -20.01
CA GLN A 97 9.57 -6.46 -19.71
C GLN A 97 8.32 -7.36 -19.71
N LYS A 98 7.14 -6.80 -19.92
CA LYS A 98 5.85 -7.49 -19.97
C LYS A 98 5.54 -8.27 -18.69
N ILE A 99 5.83 -7.67 -17.54
CA ILE A 99 5.49 -8.26 -16.24
C ILE A 99 3.97 -8.33 -16.10
N GLN A 100 3.43 -9.51 -15.84
CA GLN A 100 1.99 -9.80 -15.83
C GLN A 100 1.43 -9.69 -14.40
N ILE A 101 1.26 -8.47 -13.92
CA ILE A 101 0.56 -8.18 -12.67
C ILE A 101 -0.34 -6.96 -12.87
N GLY A 102 -1.25 -6.71 -11.93
CA GLY A 102 -2.17 -5.58 -12.02
C GLY A 102 -1.43 -4.25 -12.11
N THR A 103 -2.04 -3.27 -12.76
CA THR A 103 -1.43 -1.96 -13.02
C THR A 103 -1.05 -1.24 -11.73
N GLN A 104 -1.94 -1.24 -10.72
CA GLN A 104 -1.66 -0.59 -9.44
C GLN A 104 -0.54 -1.29 -8.68
N ASP A 105 -0.52 -2.62 -8.66
CA ASP A 105 0.57 -3.39 -8.06
C ASP A 105 1.89 -3.11 -8.76
N LEU A 106 1.86 -3.00 -10.09
CA LEU A 106 3.07 -2.68 -10.86
C LEU A 106 3.60 -1.29 -10.51
N ARG A 107 2.72 -0.32 -10.28
CA ARG A 107 3.11 1.03 -9.84
C ARG A 107 3.72 1.00 -8.45
N ILE A 108 3.15 0.24 -7.52
CA ILE A 108 3.70 0.08 -6.16
C ILE A 108 5.10 -0.56 -6.24
N ALA A 109 5.25 -1.63 -7.05
CA ALA A 109 6.54 -2.27 -7.26
C ALA A 109 7.57 -1.29 -7.82
N ALA A 110 7.16 -0.44 -8.74
CA ALA A 110 8.04 0.57 -9.35
C ALA A 110 8.54 1.59 -8.31
N ILE A 111 7.67 2.03 -7.40
CA ILE A 111 8.06 2.92 -6.30
C ILE A 111 9.09 2.21 -5.41
N ALA A 112 8.83 0.95 -5.05
CA ALA A 112 9.74 0.17 -4.20
C ALA A 112 11.12 0.02 -4.86
N LEU A 113 11.17 -0.31 -6.14
CA LEU A 113 12.43 -0.43 -6.87
C LEU A 113 13.18 0.91 -6.93
N ALA A 114 12.48 1.99 -7.22
CA ALA A 114 13.08 3.32 -7.32
C ALA A 114 13.70 3.78 -5.99
N LYS A 115 13.13 3.36 -4.87
CA LYS A 115 13.61 3.72 -3.53
C LYS A 115 14.55 2.68 -2.91
N GLY A 116 14.75 1.54 -3.56
CA GLY A 116 15.50 0.43 -2.97
C GLY A 116 14.84 -0.11 -1.72
N ALA A 117 13.51 -0.07 -1.66
CA ALA A 117 12.73 -0.47 -0.49
C ALA A 117 12.30 -1.94 -0.56
N ILE A 118 12.01 -2.50 0.62
CA ILE A 118 11.40 -3.82 0.74
C ILE A 118 9.89 -3.65 0.65
N LEU A 119 9.24 -4.38 -0.25
CA LEU A 119 7.79 -4.38 -0.35
C LEU A 119 7.21 -5.42 0.60
N VAL A 120 6.32 -4.98 1.47
CA VAL A 120 5.66 -5.83 2.47
C VAL A 120 4.29 -6.21 1.92
N THR A 121 4.13 -7.49 1.57
CA THR A 121 2.96 -7.99 0.84
C THR A 121 2.68 -9.45 1.16
N ARG A 122 1.41 -9.85 1.13
CA ARG A 122 1.02 -11.26 1.12
C ARG A 122 1.05 -11.85 -0.29
N ASN A 123 1.05 -11.00 -1.32
CA ASN A 123 0.94 -11.44 -2.70
C ASN A 123 2.31 -11.78 -3.29
N GLN A 124 2.95 -12.81 -2.72
CA GLN A 124 4.25 -13.27 -3.18
C GLN A 124 4.19 -13.81 -4.61
N LYS A 125 3.07 -14.41 -4.98
CA LYS A 125 2.88 -15.00 -6.31
C LYS A 125 3.07 -13.96 -7.41
N ASP A 126 2.42 -12.81 -7.29
CA ASP A 126 2.51 -11.77 -8.32
C ASP A 126 3.81 -10.97 -8.21
N PHE A 127 4.15 -10.50 -7.03
CA PHE A 127 5.31 -9.63 -6.88
C PHE A 127 6.65 -10.34 -7.07
N SER A 128 6.70 -11.67 -6.93
CA SER A 128 7.90 -12.45 -7.26
C SER A 128 8.26 -12.40 -8.75
N LYS A 129 7.31 -12.02 -9.60
CA LYS A 129 7.55 -11.82 -11.04
C LYS A 129 8.37 -10.58 -11.34
N VAL A 130 8.51 -9.66 -10.38
CA VAL A 130 9.23 -8.41 -10.56
C VAL A 130 10.71 -8.61 -10.21
N PRO A 131 11.62 -8.49 -11.20
CA PRO A 131 13.06 -8.69 -10.93
C PRO A 131 13.60 -7.69 -9.91
N ASN A 132 14.47 -8.18 -9.04
CA ASN A 132 15.20 -7.38 -8.06
C ASN A 132 14.34 -6.75 -6.94
N LEU A 133 13.07 -7.11 -6.84
CA LEU A 133 12.19 -6.62 -5.80
C LEU A 133 12.34 -7.48 -4.56
N CYS A 134 12.67 -6.87 -3.43
CA CYS A 134 12.75 -7.56 -2.14
C CYS A 134 11.37 -7.57 -1.48
N LEU A 135 10.95 -8.75 -1.02
CA LEU A 135 9.60 -8.95 -0.46
C LEU A 135 9.68 -9.44 0.97
N GLN A 136 8.74 -9.02 1.80
CA GLN A 136 8.46 -9.61 3.11
C GLN A 136 6.95 -9.73 3.28
N ASP A 137 6.53 -10.66 4.13
CA ASP A 137 5.13 -10.80 4.54
C ASP A 137 5.07 -10.72 6.07
N TRP A 138 4.48 -9.65 6.59
CA TRP A 138 4.40 -9.41 8.02
C TRP A 138 3.20 -10.10 8.68
N THR A 139 2.38 -10.80 7.91
CA THR A 139 1.31 -11.64 8.46
C THR A 139 1.81 -13.02 8.89
N MET A 140 3.03 -13.36 8.51
CA MET A 140 3.67 -14.65 8.78
C MET A 140 4.81 -14.50 9.77
N ASP A 141 5.07 -15.54 10.56
CA ASP A 141 6.29 -15.62 11.34
C ASP A 141 7.46 -15.89 10.38
N GLY A 142 8.53 -15.14 10.50
CA GLY A 142 9.70 -15.29 9.63
C GLY A 142 9.81 -14.31 8.45
N TYR A 143 8.77 -13.63 8.08
CA TYR A 143 8.71 -12.45 7.18
C TYR A 143 9.15 -12.64 5.72
N SER A 144 9.76 -13.70 5.34
CA SER A 144 10.29 -13.92 3.98
C SER A 144 9.30 -14.59 3.03
#